data_7b26c184b96082560cbb78dae78d2492
#
_entry.id   7b26c184b96082560cbb78dae78d2492
#
_cell.length_a   1.000
_cell.length_b   1.000
_cell.length_c   1.000
_cell.angle_alpha   90.00
_cell.angle_beta   90.00
_cell.angle_gamma   90.00
#
_symmetry.space_group_name_H-M   'P 1'
#
loop_
_entity.id
_entity.type
_entity.pdbx_description
1 polymer ?
#
loop_
_entity_poly.entity_id
_entity_poly.type
_entity_poly.pdbx_seq_one_letter_code
_entity_poly.pdbx_strand_id
1 'polypeptide(L)' 'MYAIVYKSDGFPICRQVAGVSPDPVVTWMTEDAAKAFIASKGGDADFQPLQLTDEAMDKLAKTMGCGVEAMTFEPYPS' A
#
# COMPACT_ATOMS: atom_id res chain seq x y z
N MET A 1 -6.93 -7.39 4.59
CA MET A 1 -5.86 -7.05 3.67
C MET A 1 -5.27 -5.69 4.06
N TYR A 2 -3.97 -5.55 3.97
CA TYR A 2 -3.27 -4.35 4.43
C TYR A 2 -2.34 -3.83 3.36
N ALA A 3 -2.21 -2.51 3.27
CA ALA A 3 -1.13 -1.84 2.53
C ALA A 3 -0.15 -1.25 3.53
N ILE A 4 0.99 -0.80 3.04
CA ILE A 4 1.95 -0.05 3.84
C ILE A 4 2.06 1.34 3.20
N VAL A 5 1.91 2.37 4.02
CA VAL A 5 1.93 3.75 3.54
C VAL A 5 3.01 4.56 4.26
N TYR A 6 3.51 5.59 3.58
CA TYR A 6 4.39 6.56 4.21
C TYR A 6 3.61 7.40 5.21
N LYS A 7 4.16 7.58 6.39
CA LYS A 7 3.54 8.43 7.42
C LYS A 7 3.46 9.89 7.00
N SER A 8 4.40 10.33 6.17
CA SER A 8 4.50 11.73 5.76
C SER A 8 3.36 12.19 4.87
N ASP A 9 2.95 11.38 3.89
CA ASP A 9 1.97 11.78 2.89
C ASP A 9 0.87 10.74 2.64
N GLY A 10 0.96 9.59 3.29
CA GLY A 10 -0.02 8.52 3.11
C GLY A 10 0.11 7.77 1.79
N PHE A 11 1.17 7.98 1.02
CA PHE A 11 1.35 7.31 -0.25
C PHE A 11 1.71 5.84 -0.03
N PRO A 12 1.07 4.90 -0.76
CA PRO A 12 1.31 3.48 -0.52
C PRO A 12 2.58 2.99 -1.20
N ILE A 13 3.13 1.89 -0.69
CA ILE A 13 4.19 1.16 -1.38
C ILE A 13 3.57 0.48 -2.60
N CYS A 14 4.13 0.77 -3.77
CA CYS A 14 3.69 0.23 -5.04
C CYS A 14 4.79 -0.56 -5.69
N ARG A 15 4.42 -1.47 -6.59
CA ARG A 15 5.35 -2.21 -7.41
C ARG A 15 5.26 -1.68 -8.84
N GLN A 16 6.37 -1.28 -9.40
CA GLN A 16 6.40 -0.83 -10.78
C GLN A 16 6.33 -2.03 -11.72
N VAL A 17 5.32 -2.05 -12.59
CA VAL A 17 5.14 -3.10 -13.59
C VAL A 17 5.04 -2.43 -14.96
N ALA A 18 5.90 -2.85 -15.89
CA ALA A 18 5.92 -2.28 -17.24
C ALA A 18 4.56 -2.45 -17.93
N GLY A 19 4.05 -1.37 -18.50
CA GLY A 19 2.76 -1.36 -19.20
C GLY A 19 1.53 -1.28 -18.31
N VAL A 20 1.71 -1.19 -17.00
CA VAL A 20 0.61 -1.06 -16.03
C VAL A 20 0.64 0.33 -15.39
N SER A 21 -0.48 1.05 -15.46
CA SER A 21 -0.62 2.37 -14.87
C SER A 21 -2.03 2.53 -14.31
N PRO A 22 -2.21 3.02 -13.07
CA PRO A 22 -1.15 3.32 -12.08
C PRO A 22 -0.47 2.05 -11.57
N ASP A 23 0.69 2.22 -10.90
CA ASP A 23 1.42 1.09 -10.33
C ASP A 23 0.56 0.33 -9.32
N PRO A 24 0.59 -1.02 -9.34
CA PRO A 24 -0.15 -1.79 -8.35
C PRO A 24 0.29 -1.51 -6.92
N VAL A 25 -0.67 -1.38 -6.03
CA VAL A 25 -0.40 -1.25 -4.59
C VAL A 25 -0.07 -2.62 -4.03
N VAL A 26 1.06 -2.73 -3.34
CA VAL A 26 1.44 -4.00 -2.71
C VAL A 26 0.61 -4.22 -1.46
N THR A 27 0.12 -5.44 -1.28
CA THR A 27 -0.74 -5.78 -0.15
C THR A 27 -0.18 -6.93 0.68
N TRP A 28 -0.57 -6.97 1.94
CA TRP A 28 -0.26 -8.05 2.89
C TRP A 28 -1.56 -8.58 3.46
N MET A 29 -1.61 -9.88 3.73
CA MET A 29 -2.83 -10.51 4.22
C MET A 29 -3.18 -10.12 5.65
N THR A 30 -2.16 -9.88 6.48
CA THR A 30 -2.35 -9.55 7.89
C THR A 30 -1.56 -8.32 8.29
N GLU A 31 -1.98 -7.68 9.37
CA GLU A 31 -1.24 -6.56 9.94
C GLU A 31 0.16 -7.00 10.38
N ASP A 32 0.27 -8.18 10.97
CA ASP A 32 1.57 -8.70 11.42
C ASP A 32 2.54 -8.88 10.27
N ALA A 33 2.06 -9.37 9.13
CA ALA A 33 2.91 -9.51 7.93
C ALA A 33 3.40 -8.15 7.43
N ALA A 34 2.52 -7.15 7.41
CA ALA A 34 2.89 -5.79 7.02
C ALA A 34 3.92 -5.19 7.99
N LYS A 35 3.69 -5.34 9.29
CA LYS A 35 4.62 -4.86 10.31
C LYS A 35 5.96 -5.55 10.23
N ALA A 36 5.98 -6.87 9.98
CA ALA A 36 7.22 -7.62 9.82
C ALA A 36 8.04 -7.11 8.64
N PHE A 37 7.37 -6.81 7.53
CA PHE A 37 8.03 -6.21 6.37
C PHE A 37 8.66 -4.86 6.72
N ILE A 38 7.91 -3.99 7.38
CA ILE A 38 8.40 -2.67 7.80
C ILE A 38 9.63 -2.82 8.69
N ALA A 39 9.56 -3.70 9.68
CA ALA A 39 10.66 -3.94 10.61
C ALA A 39 11.90 -4.47 9.89
N SER A 40 11.71 -5.37 8.93
CA SER A 40 12.82 -5.95 8.16
C SER A 40 13.58 -4.91 7.32
N LYS A 41 12.90 -3.81 6.98
CA LYS A 41 13.50 -2.71 6.20
C LYS A 41 13.97 -1.55 7.07
N GLY A 42 13.78 -1.65 8.39
CA GLY A 42 14.15 -0.55 9.30
C GLY A 42 13.28 0.68 9.10
N GLY A 43 12.03 0.50 8.66
CA GLY A 43 11.15 1.61 8.27
C GLY A 43 10.11 2.04 9.29
N ASP A 44 10.22 1.63 10.55
CA ASP A 44 9.21 1.91 11.58
C ASP A 44 8.95 3.41 11.77
N ALA A 45 9.94 4.25 11.54
CA ALA A 45 9.79 5.70 11.69
C ALA A 45 9.03 6.34 10.53
N ASP A 46 9.10 5.73 9.32
CA ASP A 46 8.61 6.32 8.08
C ASP A 46 7.33 5.68 7.54
N PHE A 47 7.05 4.44 7.93
CA PHE A 47 5.96 3.65 7.37
C PHE A 47 4.99 3.18 8.45
N GLN A 48 3.76 2.93 8.02
CA GLN A 48 2.76 2.31 8.89
C GLN A 48 1.84 1.41 8.06
N PRO A 49 1.29 0.36 8.67
CA PRO A 49 0.30 -0.47 7.99
C PRO A 49 -1.04 0.26 7.92
N LEU A 50 -1.78 0.01 6.84
CA LEU A 50 -3.11 0.56 6.62
C LEU A 50 -4.07 -0.55 6.26
N GLN A 51 -5.10 -0.77 7.07
CA GLN A 51 -6.14 -1.73 6.74
C GLN A 51 -6.93 -1.22 5.53
N LEU A 52 -7.10 -2.07 4.52
CA LEU A 52 -7.78 -1.69 3.29
C LEU A 52 -9.29 -1.85 3.42
N THR A 53 -9.89 -0.91 4.14
CA THR A 53 -11.34 -0.72 4.16
C THR A 53 -11.76 0.09 2.95
N ASP A 54 -13.07 0.17 2.67
CA ASP A 54 -13.58 1.00 1.57
C ASP A 54 -13.15 2.46 1.74
N GLU A 55 -13.22 2.95 2.97
CA GLU A 55 -12.81 4.30 3.31
C GLU A 55 -11.31 4.52 3.05
N ALA A 56 -10.49 3.57 3.46
CA ALA A 56 -9.05 3.63 3.23
C ALA A 56 -8.70 3.60 1.76
N MET A 57 -9.42 2.80 0.97
CA MET A 57 -9.21 2.74 -0.49
C MET A 57 -9.57 4.06 -1.16
N ASP A 58 -10.64 4.71 -0.73
CA ASP A 58 -11.00 6.04 -1.23
C ASP A 58 -9.90 7.07 -0.95
N LYS A 59 -9.34 7.05 0.25
CA LYS A 59 -8.24 7.95 0.62
C LYS A 59 -6.99 7.68 -0.20
N LEU A 60 -6.65 6.40 -0.41
CA LEU A 60 -5.50 6.03 -1.24
C LEU A 60 -5.67 6.51 -2.68
N ALA A 61 -6.86 6.33 -3.24
CA ALA A 61 -7.15 6.80 -4.59
C ALA A 61 -6.94 8.29 -4.73
N LYS A 62 -7.42 9.07 -3.77
CA LYS A 62 -7.21 10.51 -3.75
C LYS A 62 -5.73 10.88 -3.64
N THR A 63 -4.99 10.19 -2.79
CA THR A 63 -3.56 10.41 -2.62
C THR A 63 -2.80 10.10 -3.91
N MET A 64 -3.18 9.04 -4.61
CA MET A 64 -2.56 8.64 -5.86
C MET A 64 -3.05 9.44 -7.06
N GLY A 65 -4.11 10.22 -6.90
CA GLY A 65 -4.67 11.04 -7.98
C GLY A 65 -5.45 10.25 -9.02
N CYS A 66 -6.06 9.13 -8.63
CA CYS A 66 -6.86 8.30 -9.54
C CYS A 66 -8.19 7.92 -8.91
N GLY A 67 -9.08 7.31 -9.69
CA GLY A 67 -10.31 6.74 -9.15
C GLY A 67 -10.06 5.39 -8.49
N VAL A 68 -10.92 5.02 -7.54
CA VAL A 68 -10.81 3.72 -6.85
C VAL A 68 -10.82 2.57 -7.85
N GLU A 69 -11.64 2.67 -8.88
CA GLU A 69 -11.77 1.64 -9.92
C GLU A 69 -10.51 1.48 -10.78
N ALA A 70 -9.63 2.49 -10.80
CA ALA A 70 -8.37 2.44 -11.54
C ALA A 70 -7.24 1.83 -10.70
N MET A 71 -7.44 1.68 -9.40
CA MET A 71 -6.42 1.11 -8.52
C MET A 71 -6.29 -0.40 -8.75
N THR A 72 -5.06 -0.87 -8.77
CA THR A 72 -4.77 -2.30 -8.83
C THR A 72 -3.95 -2.70 -7.61
N PHE A 73 -4.10 -3.95 -7.19
CA PHE A 73 -3.46 -4.47 -6.00
C PHE A 73 -2.71 -5.74 -6.34
N GLU A 74 -1.53 -5.89 -5.75
CA GLU A 74 -0.71 -7.08 -5.96
C GLU A 74 -0.23 -7.59 -4.60
N PRO A 75 -0.52 -8.86 -4.26
CA PRO A 75 -0.09 -9.39 -2.97
C PRO A 75 1.43 -9.52 -2.91
N TYR A 76 2.00 -9.18 -1.76
CA TYR A 76 3.42 -9.36 -1.54
C TYR A 76 3.74 -10.85 -1.55
N PRO A 77 4.73 -11.30 -2.33
CA PRO A 77 5.10 -12.70 -2.36
C PRO A 77 5.66 -13.13 -1.01
N SER A 78 5.13 -14.22 -0.49
CA SER A 78 5.58 -14.78 0.78
C SER A 78 6.60 -15.89 0.59
#